data_c54d76640b3c124492a2b32637918ff0
#
_entry.id   c54d76640b3c124492a2b32637918ff0
#
_cell.length_a   1.000
_cell.length_b   1.000
_cell.length_c   1.000
_cell.angle_alpha   90.00
_cell.angle_beta   90.00
_cell.angle_gamma   90.00
#
_symmetry.space_group_name_H-M   'P 1'
#
loop_
_entity.id
_entity.type
_entity.pdbx_description
1 polymer ?
#
loop_
_entity_poly.entity_id
_entity_poly.type
_entity_poly.pdbx_seq_one_letter_code
_entity_poly.pdbx_strand_id
1 'polypeptide(L)'
;PYVTVVGGVNMDIGGWPGEVPVMQDSNPGVVRMSLGGVGRNIAHNMALLGVDVRMVTVFGDDINAQKIAASCGELGIDISQSPIIPEGRTSTYLFITDEKGDMALAVSDMEIYKHLTPQMLAQRQTLLNASQAVVLDTNLPAESIQYLADHCTTPLFADPVSTAKA
;
A
#
# COMPACT_ATOMS: atom_id res chain seq x y z
N PRO A 1 18.62 1.19 -14.60
CA PRO A 1 17.21 1.28 -15.02
C PRO A 1 16.34 0.72 -13.89
N TYR A 2 15.24 1.41 -13.54
CA TYR A 2 14.33 1.05 -12.45
C TYR A 2 12.86 1.21 -12.86
N VAL A 3 11.97 0.57 -12.12
CA VAL A 3 10.52 0.76 -12.21
C VAL A 3 10.06 1.54 -10.98
N THR A 4 9.17 2.51 -11.17
CA THR A 4 8.55 3.23 -10.05
C THR A 4 7.15 2.66 -9.78
N VAL A 5 6.90 2.25 -8.52
CA VAL A 5 5.57 1.87 -8.06
C VAL A 5 4.99 3.00 -7.22
N VAL A 6 3.82 3.50 -7.59
CA VAL A 6 3.08 4.53 -6.85
C VAL A 6 1.82 3.90 -6.28
N GLY A 7 1.72 3.77 -4.97
CA GLY A 7 0.58 3.03 -4.42
C GLY A 7 0.57 2.85 -2.91
N GLY A 8 -0.37 2.05 -2.45
CA GLY A 8 -0.62 1.82 -1.05
C GLY A 8 0.30 0.81 -0.38
N VAL A 9 0.56 1.05 0.88
CA VAL A 9 1.22 0.14 1.84
C VAL A 9 0.32 -0.02 3.05
N ASN A 10 0.12 -1.23 3.52
CA ASN A 10 -0.75 -1.52 4.67
C ASN A 10 -0.05 -2.36 5.72
N MET A 11 -0.49 -2.20 6.97
CA MET A 11 -0.41 -3.25 7.97
C MET A 11 -1.75 -3.99 7.99
N ASP A 12 -1.74 -5.27 7.61
CA ASP A 12 -2.93 -6.12 7.64
C ASP A 12 -2.96 -6.86 8.98
N ILE A 13 -4.08 -6.77 9.70
CA ILE A 13 -4.30 -7.44 11.00
C ILE A 13 -5.50 -8.36 10.83
N GLY A 14 -5.26 -9.66 10.82
CA GLY A 14 -6.30 -10.66 10.70
C GLY A 14 -6.57 -11.36 12.03
N GLY A 15 -7.84 -11.57 12.36
CA GLY A 15 -8.33 -12.36 13.48
C GLY A 15 -9.08 -13.59 13.00
N TRP A 16 -8.67 -14.76 13.50
CA TRP A 16 -9.31 -16.04 13.21
C TRP A 16 -9.85 -16.65 14.49
N PRO A 17 -11.15 -16.53 14.75
CA PRO A 17 -11.79 -17.21 15.87
C PRO A 17 -11.62 -18.71 15.78
N GLY A 18 -11.44 -19.38 16.92
CA GLY A 18 -11.30 -20.84 16.97
C GLY A 18 -12.60 -21.60 16.77
N GLU A 19 -13.75 -20.93 16.94
CA GLU A 19 -15.10 -21.45 16.82
C GLU A 19 -15.99 -20.42 16.11
N VAL A 20 -17.28 -20.73 15.94
CA VAL A 20 -18.28 -19.78 15.41
C VAL A 20 -18.25 -18.48 16.23
N PRO A 21 -18.01 -17.32 15.59
CA PRO A 21 -17.90 -16.07 16.32
C PRO A 21 -19.17 -15.68 17.05
N VAL A 22 -19.05 -15.37 18.33
CA VAL A 22 -20.15 -14.81 19.13
C VAL A 22 -20.04 -13.29 19.08
N MET A 23 -21.07 -12.65 18.52
CA MET A 23 -21.13 -11.19 18.42
C MET A 23 -21.24 -10.54 19.80
N GLN A 24 -20.58 -9.38 19.97
CA GLN A 24 -20.56 -8.62 21.22
C GLN A 24 -19.88 -9.35 22.39
N ASP A 25 -19.01 -10.32 22.09
CA ASP A 25 -18.25 -11.06 23.08
C ASP A 25 -16.78 -11.20 22.64
N SER A 26 -15.93 -11.64 23.57
CA SER A 26 -14.53 -11.96 23.30
C SER A 26 -14.42 -13.38 22.76
N ASN A 27 -13.90 -13.53 21.54
CA ASN A 27 -13.75 -14.82 20.87
C ASN A 27 -12.30 -15.27 20.95
N PRO A 28 -11.97 -16.37 21.66
CA PRO A 28 -10.64 -16.97 21.62
C PRO A 28 -10.24 -17.36 20.20
N GLY A 29 -8.99 -17.10 19.82
CA GLY A 29 -8.55 -17.38 18.46
C GLY A 29 -7.11 -16.97 18.21
N VAL A 30 -6.74 -16.80 16.96
CA VAL A 30 -5.41 -16.40 16.51
C VAL A 30 -5.46 -15.00 15.88
N VAL A 31 -4.51 -14.14 16.24
CA VAL A 31 -4.31 -12.84 15.58
C VAL A 31 -2.96 -12.89 14.86
N ARG A 32 -2.95 -12.48 13.61
CA ARG A 32 -1.72 -12.35 12.81
C ARG A 32 -1.64 -10.98 12.18
N MET A 33 -0.40 -10.50 12.06
CA MET A 33 -0.09 -9.27 11.35
C MET A 33 0.75 -9.59 10.13
N SER A 34 0.48 -8.94 9.02
CA SER A 34 1.25 -9.06 7.78
C SER A 34 1.37 -7.72 7.08
N LEU A 35 2.44 -7.58 6.30
CA LEU A 35 2.63 -6.39 5.49
C LEU A 35 1.85 -6.56 4.18
N GLY A 36 1.00 -5.61 3.88
CA GLY A 36 0.13 -5.62 2.71
C GLY A 36 0.18 -4.30 1.94
N GLY A 37 -0.91 -4.03 1.22
CA GLY A 37 -1.05 -2.95 0.27
C GLY A 37 -0.71 -3.39 -1.15
N VAL A 38 -1.60 -3.06 -2.11
CA VAL A 38 -1.44 -3.52 -3.50
C VAL A 38 -0.14 -3.00 -4.10
N GLY A 39 0.15 -1.70 -3.95
CA GLY A 39 1.41 -1.12 -4.43
C GLY A 39 2.63 -1.79 -3.81
N ARG A 40 2.63 -2.00 -2.49
CA ARG A 40 3.73 -2.70 -1.81
C ARG A 40 3.89 -4.15 -2.30
N ASN A 41 2.80 -4.87 -2.54
CA ASN A 41 2.86 -6.24 -3.02
C ASN A 41 3.39 -6.32 -4.45
N ILE A 42 3.04 -5.37 -5.31
CA ILE A 42 3.62 -5.24 -6.66
C ILE A 42 5.12 -4.98 -6.56
N ALA A 43 5.54 -3.99 -5.76
CA ALA A 43 6.95 -3.66 -5.55
C ALA A 43 7.75 -4.86 -5.02
N HIS A 44 7.20 -5.59 -4.04
CA HIS A 44 7.79 -6.80 -3.48
C HIS A 44 8.03 -7.88 -4.54
N ASN A 45 6.99 -8.22 -5.31
CA ASN A 45 7.12 -9.26 -6.34
C ASN A 45 8.11 -8.85 -7.43
N MET A 46 8.12 -7.59 -7.85
CA MET A 46 9.10 -7.08 -8.79
C MET A 46 10.54 -7.19 -8.26
N ALA A 47 10.76 -6.82 -6.99
CA ALA A 47 12.07 -6.94 -6.36
C ALA A 47 12.55 -8.39 -6.29
N LEU A 48 11.66 -9.35 -5.94
CA LEU A 48 11.96 -10.79 -5.96
C LEU A 48 12.32 -11.31 -7.37
N LEU A 49 11.80 -10.68 -8.42
CA LEU A 49 12.13 -10.98 -9.81
C LEU A 49 13.42 -10.28 -10.28
N GLY A 50 14.12 -9.57 -9.39
CA GLY A 50 15.38 -8.89 -9.71
C GLY A 50 15.20 -7.53 -10.39
N VAL A 51 14.02 -6.95 -10.37
CA VAL A 51 13.77 -5.60 -10.88
C VAL A 51 14.24 -4.59 -9.82
N ASP A 52 14.98 -3.56 -10.25
CA ASP A 52 15.29 -2.39 -9.42
C ASP A 52 14.00 -1.58 -9.25
N VAL A 53 13.50 -1.47 -8.00
CA VAL A 53 12.20 -0.87 -7.70
C VAL A 53 12.37 0.35 -6.81
N ARG A 54 11.72 1.44 -7.21
CA ARG A 54 11.50 2.61 -6.35
C ARG A 54 10.02 2.73 -6.05
N MET A 55 9.70 2.88 -4.76
CA MET A 55 8.31 3.01 -4.35
C MET A 55 8.02 4.41 -3.83
N VAL A 56 6.94 4.99 -4.32
CA VAL A 56 6.40 6.28 -3.88
C VAL A 56 5.06 6.00 -3.19
N THR A 57 5.03 6.19 -1.90
CA THR A 57 3.87 6.03 -1.03
C THR A 57 3.87 7.11 0.05
N VAL A 58 3.05 6.97 1.07
CA VAL A 58 3.07 7.80 2.27
C VAL A 58 3.08 6.92 3.52
N PHE A 59 3.81 7.35 4.52
CA PHE A 59 3.91 6.69 5.81
C PHE A 59 3.40 7.60 6.92
N GLY A 60 2.80 7.02 7.95
CA GLY A 60 2.63 7.68 9.24
C GLY A 60 3.95 7.74 10.03
N ASP A 61 3.93 8.45 11.14
CA ASP A 61 5.04 8.47 12.10
C ASP A 61 4.77 7.43 13.20
N ASP A 62 4.80 6.15 12.82
CA ASP A 62 4.42 5.05 13.70
C ASP A 62 5.26 3.77 13.50
N ILE A 63 5.04 2.79 14.38
CA ILE A 63 5.74 1.51 14.34
C ILE A 63 5.42 0.69 13.08
N ASN A 64 4.24 0.85 12.49
CA ASN A 64 3.86 0.16 11.26
C ASN A 64 4.68 0.68 10.08
N ALA A 65 4.90 2.00 9.98
CA ALA A 65 5.82 2.60 9.02
C ALA A 65 7.22 2.00 9.12
N GLN A 66 7.74 1.90 10.33
CA GLN A 66 9.09 1.34 10.58
C GLN A 66 9.20 -0.12 10.11
N LYS A 67 8.19 -0.95 10.40
CA LYS A 67 8.16 -2.36 9.97
C LYS A 67 8.11 -2.49 8.46
N ILE A 68 7.28 -1.69 7.78
CA ILE A 68 7.15 -1.70 6.33
C ILE A 68 8.46 -1.21 5.69
N ALA A 69 9.03 -0.12 6.21
CA ALA A 69 10.30 0.43 5.72
C ALA A 69 11.46 -0.57 5.86
N ALA A 70 11.55 -1.28 7.00
CA ALA A 70 12.55 -2.32 7.20
C ALA A 70 12.42 -3.45 6.16
N SER A 71 11.20 -3.93 5.93
CA SER A 71 10.94 -4.95 4.90
C SER A 71 11.27 -4.47 3.48
N CYS A 72 11.00 -3.21 3.15
CA CYS A 72 11.41 -2.64 1.86
C CYS A 72 12.94 -2.61 1.74
N GLY A 73 13.64 -2.23 2.82
CA GLY A 73 15.11 -2.23 2.85
C GLY A 73 15.72 -3.61 2.64
N GLU A 74 15.16 -4.65 3.29
CA GLU A 74 15.59 -6.05 3.12
C GLU A 74 15.45 -6.54 1.67
N LEU A 75 14.45 -6.03 0.94
CA LEU A 75 14.18 -6.36 -0.46
C LEU A 75 14.91 -5.45 -1.45
N GLY A 76 15.65 -4.44 -0.97
CA GLY A 76 16.30 -3.46 -1.83
C GLY A 76 15.32 -2.49 -2.53
N ILE A 77 14.10 -2.34 -2.03
CA ILE A 77 13.11 -1.39 -2.56
C ILE A 77 13.45 0.00 -2.02
N ASP A 78 13.75 0.95 -2.89
CA ASP A 78 14.03 2.34 -2.52
C ASP A 78 12.72 3.09 -2.23
N ILE A 79 12.53 3.49 -0.98
CA ILE A 79 11.39 4.28 -0.48
C ILE A 79 11.78 5.73 -0.13
N SER A 80 12.97 6.17 -0.49
CA SER A 80 13.53 7.48 -0.09
C SER A 80 12.67 8.68 -0.53
N GLN A 81 11.82 8.48 -1.54
CA GLN A 81 10.90 9.50 -2.04
C GLN A 81 9.49 9.43 -1.43
N SER A 82 9.28 8.55 -0.47
CA SER A 82 8.02 8.39 0.25
C SER A 82 8.03 9.23 1.53
N PRO A 83 7.17 10.26 1.67
CA PRO A 83 7.18 11.13 2.83
C PRO A 83 6.58 10.43 4.07
N ILE A 84 7.07 10.84 5.23
CA ILE A 84 6.45 10.56 6.53
C ILE A 84 5.54 11.73 6.87
N ILE A 85 4.28 11.46 7.16
CA ILE A 85 3.29 12.45 7.56
C ILE A 85 3.31 12.59 9.08
N PRO A 86 3.72 13.75 9.63
CA PRO A 86 3.72 13.97 11.08
C PRO A 86 2.35 13.71 11.69
N GLU A 87 2.31 13.02 12.82
CA GLU A 87 1.07 12.62 13.51
C GLU A 87 0.11 11.76 12.65
N GLY A 88 0.55 11.36 11.45
CA GLY A 88 -0.21 10.47 10.58
C GLY A 88 -0.18 9.01 11.08
N ARG A 89 -1.21 8.25 10.73
CA ARG A 89 -1.24 6.79 10.96
C ARG A 89 -1.02 6.08 9.64
N THR A 90 -0.06 5.14 9.63
CA THR A 90 0.16 4.25 8.49
C THR A 90 -1.08 3.40 8.23
N SER A 91 -1.46 3.28 6.98
CA SER A 91 -2.65 2.53 6.58
C SER A 91 -2.69 1.15 7.23
N THR A 92 -3.86 0.81 7.77
CA THR A 92 -4.12 -0.44 8.46
C THR A 92 -5.44 -1.05 7.97
N TYR A 93 -5.42 -2.34 7.70
CA TYR A 93 -6.58 -3.12 7.34
C TYR A 93 -6.80 -4.20 8.39
N LEU A 94 -7.86 -4.07 9.17
CA LEU A 94 -8.26 -5.06 10.18
C LEU A 94 -9.40 -5.90 9.64
N PHE A 95 -9.30 -7.22 9.73
CA PHE A 95 -10.39 -8.11 9.38
C PHE A 95 -10.53 -9.26 10.38
N ILE A 96 -11.76 -9.75 10.50
CA ILE A 96 -12.12 -10.93 11.28
C ILE A 96 -12.79 -11.92 10.35
N THR A 97 -12.42 -13.19 10.45
CA THR A 97 -13.04 -14.26 9.67
C THR A 97 -14.14 -14.95 10.47
N ASP A 98 -14.97 -15.68 9.76
CA ASP A 98 -15.85 -16.69 10.36
C ASP A 98 -15.08 -18.02 10.58
N GLU A 99 -15.80 -19.05 11.00
CA GLU A 99 -15.26 -20.40 11.25
C GLU A 99 -14.80 -21.13 9.97
N LYS A 100 -15.22 -20.63 8.79
CA LYS A 100 -14.81 -21.18 7.48
C LYS A 100 -13.60 -20.46 6.91
N GLY A 101 -13.18 -19.36 7.54
CA GLY A 101 -12.11 -18.51 7.06
C GLY A 101 -12.57 -17.41 6.10
N ASP A 102 -13.88 -17.27 5.87
CA ASP A 102 -14.42 -16.18 5.08
C ASP A 102 -14.46 -14.88 5.90
N MET A 103 -14.28 -13.75 5.26
CA MET A 103 -14.28 -12.44 5.94
C MET A 103 -15.68 -12.11 6.48
N ALA A 104 -15.82 -12.06 7.80
CA ALA A 104 -17.06 -11.68 8.47
C ALA A 104 -17.19 -10.17 8.65
N LEU A 105 -16.08 -9.47 8.92
CA LEU A 105 -16.03 -8.02 9.14
C LEU A 105 -14.65 -7.49 8.81
N ALA A 106 -14.58 -6.27 8.28
CA ALA A 106 -13.32 -5.55 8.12
C ALA A 106 -13.48 -4.06 8.43
N VAL A 107 -12.37 -3.44 8.87
CA VAL A 107 -12.24 -2.00 9.05
C VAL A 107 -10.97 -1.56 8.32
N SER A 108 -11.10 -0.54 7.50
CA SER A 108 -10.04 -0.01 6.66
C SER A 108 -9.71 1.42 7.11
N ASP A 109 -8.53 1.65 7.67
CA ASP A 109 -8.00 2.99 7.97
C ASP A 109 -6.96 3.34 6.89
N MET A 110 -7.42 3.99 5.83
CA MET A 110 -6.61 4.36 4.65
C MET A 110 -6.59 5.88 4.41
N GLU A 111 -6.99 6.68 5.40
CA GLU A 111 -7.05 8.14 5.32
C GLU A 111 -5.72 8.78 4.89
N ILE A 112 -4.61 8.15 5.25
CA ILE A 112 -3.27 8.68 4.93
C ILE A 112 -3.04 8.83 3.42
N TYR A 113 -3.71 8.04 2.57
CA TYR A 113 -3.52 8.11 1.12
C TYR A 113 -4.00 9.43 0.49
N LYS A 114 -4.81 10.23 1.20
CA LYS A 114 -5.16 11.58 0.77
C LYS A 114 -3.93 12.50 0.63
N HIS A 115 -2.80 12.14 1.23
CA HIS A 115 -1.54 12.86 1.09
C HIS A 115 -0.74 12.48 -0.16
N LEU A 116 -1.15 11.44 -0.90
CA LEU A 116 -0.64 11.14 -2.23
C LEU A 116 -1.26 12.10 -3.27
N THR A 117 -1.02 13.39 -3.10
CA THR A 117 -1.62 14.46 -3.90
C THR A 117 -0.89 14.68 -5.23
N PRO A 118 -1.51 15.33 -6.23
CA PRO A 118 -0.84 15.77 -7.45
C PRO A 118 0.41 16.63 -7.18
N GLN A 119 0.39 17.52 -6.16
CA GLN A 119 1.52 18.33 -5.78
C GLN A 119 2.70 17.49 -5.26
N MET A 120 2.39 16.48 -4.45
CA MET A 120 3.39 15.54 -3.94
C MET A 120 4.03 14.75 -5.09
N LEU A 121 3.24 14.31 -6.07
CA LEU A 121 3.72 13.60 -7.25
C LEU A 121 4.52 14.50 -8.18
N ALA A 122 4.12 15.76 -8.35
CA ALA A 122 4.85 16.75 -9.15
C ALA A 122 6.29 16.97 -8.65
N GLN A 123 6.50 16.95 -7.34
CA GLN A 123 7.84 17.03 -6.75
C GLN A 123 8.73 15.83 -7.10
N ARG A 124 8.15 14.74 -7.59
CA ARG A 124 8.81 13.49 -7.98
C ARG A 124 8.77 13.24 -9.49
N GLN A 125 8.37 14.25 -10.26
CA GLN A 125 8.22 14.12 -11.72
C GLN A 125 9.49 13.64 -12.41
N THR A 126 10.66 14.10 -11.97
CA THR A 126 11.95 13.67 -12.51
C THR A 126 12.19 12.19 -12.26
N LEU A 127 11.86 11.70 -11.05
CA LEU A 127 11.93 10.27 -10.73
C LEU A 127 10.99 9.45 -11.61
N LEU A 128 9.73 9.89 -11.74
CA LEU A 128 8.70 9.19 -12.51
C LEU A 128 9.10 9.09 -13.99
N ASN A 129 9.56 10.19 -14.59
CA ASN A 129 9.91 10.23 -16.01
C ASN A 129 11.27 9.59 -16.34
N ALA A 130 12.14 9.37 -15.35
CA ALA A 130 13.40 8.64 -15.52
C ALA A 130 13.26 7.13 -15.31
N SER A 131 12.09 6.63 -14.89
CA SER A 131 11.82 5.21 -14.75
C SER A 131 11.53 4.55 -16.11
N GLN A 132 11.77 3.25 -16.21
CA GLN A 132 11.40 2.47 -17.41
C GLN A 132 9.89 2.31 -17.55
N ALA A 133 9.18 2.29 -16.43
CA ALA A 133 7.73 2.25 -16.33
C ALA A 133 7.29 2.79 -14.97
N VAL A 134 6.07 3.27 -14.90
CA VAL A 134 5.37 3.59 -13.67
C VAL A 134 4.20 2.63 -13.51
N VAL A 135 4.09 2.00 -12.34
CA VAL A 135 2.96 1.14 -11.98
C VAL A 135 2.22 1.80 -10.82
N LEU A 136 0.93 1.97 -10.93
CA LEU A 136 0.11 2.50 -9.85
C LEU A 136 -0.97 1.52 -9.39
N ASP A 137 -1.45 1.67 -8.16
CA ASP A 137 -2.71 1.07 -7.73
C ASP A 137 -3.80 2.15 -7.54
N THR A 138 -5.06 1.75 -7.62
CA THR A 138 -6.20 2.68 -7.52
C THR A 138 -6.63 2.97 -6.06
N ASN A 139 -5.73 2.79 -5.09
CA ASN A 139 -5.91 3.35 -3.75
C ASN A 139 -5.51 4.84 -3.66
N LEU A 140 -4.90 5.38 -4.72
CA LEU A 140 -4.60 6.80 -4.84
C LEU A 140 -5.89 7.63 -5.00
N PRO A 141 -5.88 8.92 -4.59
CA PRO A 141 -6.91 9.87 -4.98
C PRO A 141 -7.06 9.95 -6.51
N ALA A 142 -8.29 10.10 -6.99
CA ALA A 142 -8.59 10.12 -8.44
C ALA A 142 -7.81 11.23 -9.18
N GLU A 143 -7.68 12.40 -8.56
CA GLU A 143 -6.90 13.51 -9.12
C GLU A 143 -5.40 13.19 -9.25
N SER A 144 -4.88 12.30 -8.43
CA SER A 144 -3.48 11.86 -8.50
C SER A 144 -3.27 10.82 -9.60
N ILE A 145 -4.25 9.95 -9.82
CA ILE A 145 -4.26 9.03 -10.96
C ILE A 145 -4.33 9.84 -12.25
N GLN A 146 -5.22 10.83 -12.34
CA GLN A 146 -5.32 11.72 -13.49
C GLN A 146 -4.00 12.47 -13.73
N TYR A 147 -3.38 12.99 -12.65
CA TYR A 147 -2.09 13.66 -12.76
C TYR A 147 -1.02 12.74 -13.38
N LEU A 148 -0.92 11.49 -12.93
CA LEU A 148 0.02 10.53 -13.50
C LEU A 148 -0.27 10.24 -14.97
N ALA A 149 -1.55 10.08 -15.33
CA ALA A 149 -1.96 9.84 -16.71
C ALA A 149 -1.58 11.00 -17.64
N ASP A 150 -1.68 12.24 -17.17
CA ASP A 150 -1.44 13.43 -17.97
C ASP A 150 0.06 13.81 -18.06
N HIS A 151 0.88 13.44 -17.06
CA HIS A 151 2.24 13.95 -16.92
C HIS A 151 3.35 12.89 -16.96
N CYS A 152 3.04 11.60 -16.83
CA CYS A 152 4.04 10.56 -17.04
C CYS A 152 4.37 10.42 -18.53
N THR A 153 5.64 10.49 -18.85
CA THR A 153 6.16 10.33 -20.23
C THR A 153 6.64 8.91 -20.51
N THR A 154 6.63 8.06 -19.50
CA THR A 154 7.00 6.63 -19.57
C THR A 154 5.74 5.76 -19.57
N PRO A 155 5.82 4.47 -19.98
CA PRO A 155 4.69 3.56 -19.89
C PRO A 155 4.06 3.55 -18.49
N LEU A 156 2.75 3.71 -18.42
CA LEU A 156 1.96 3.73 -17.19
C LEU A 156 1.06 2.50 -17.14
N PHE A 157 1.13 1.76 -16.04
CA PHE A 157 0.30 0.58 -15.76
C PHE A 157 -0.50 0.82 -14.49
N ALA A 158 -1.72 0.32 -14.44
CA ALA A 158 -2.59 0.45 -13.27
C ALA A 158 -3.15 -0.89 -12.82
N ASP A 159 -3.12 -1.14 -11.51
CA ASP A 159 -3.91 -2.21 -10.88
C ASP A 159 -5.19 -1.59 -10.33
N PRO A 160 -6.37 -2.01 -10.80
CA PRO A 160 -7.66 -1.42 -10.39
C PRO A 160 -8.09 -1.83 -8.98
N VAL A 161 -7.36 -2.70 -8.29
CA VAL A 161 -7.62 -3.19 -6.92
C VAL A 161 -8.98 -3.88 -6.76
N SER A 162 -10.04 -3.29 -7.29
CA SER A 162 -11.41 -3.84 -7.26
C SER A 162 -12.25 -3.28 -8.40
N THR A 163 -13.34 -3.97 -8.75
CA THR A 163 -14.28 -3.52 -9.79
C THR A 163 -14.94 -2.17 -9.47
N ALA A 164 -15.05 -1.82 -8.19
CA ALA A 164 -15.60 -0.53 -7.77
C ALA A 164 -14.62 0.64 -7.96
N LYS A 165 -13.32 0.37 -8.12
CA LYS A 165 -12.27 1.36 -8.30
C LYS A 165 -11.72 1.38 -9.74
N ALA A 166 -12.12 0.41 -10.55
CA ALA A 166 -11.79 0.35 -11.99
C ALA A 166 -12.61 1.37 -12.85
#